data_a97b35a85677b46794210e1e426d3e92
#
_entry.id   a97b35a85677b46794210e1e426d3e92
#
_cell.length_a   1.000
_cell.length_b   1.000
_cell.length_c   1.000
_cell.angle_alpha   90.00
_cell.angle_beta   90.00
_cell.angle_gamma   90.00
#
_symmetry.space_group_name_H-M   'P 1'
#
loop_
_entity.id
_entity.type
_entity.pdbx_description
1 polymer ?
#
loop_
_entity_poly.entity_id
_entity_poly.type
_entity_poly.pdbx_seq_one_letter_code
_entity_poly.pdbx_strand_id
1 'polypeptide(L)'
;MKSLRRYFSRWQNMLGFFLVLVFIAVAIAAPVLSPQDADHPGPIKYIGLKTDYRPHSPAEAPPLGTLSTQISVYHALVWGTRSAVVFGILVAGITALIGSLIGAVSGYFGGFVNRLSMRITDAFLSFPIIAGVVLISQLVMNAFAASGVEIQNAPFG
;
A
#
# COMPACT_ATOMS: atom_id res chain seq x y z
N MET A 1 10.86 26.83 16.62
CA MET A 1 9.54 27.39 16.24
C MET A 1 9.54 28.18 14.93
N LYS A 2 10.64 28.83 14.50
CA LYS A 2 10.70 29.58 13.22
C LYS A 2 10.64 28.69 11.96
N SER A 3 11.13 27.46 12.02
CA SER A 3 11.13 26.51 10.87
C SER A 3 9.73 25.97 10.54
N LEU A 4 8.92 25.64 11.55
CA LEU A 4 7.53 25.20 11.37
C LEU A 4 6.67 26.29 10.73
N ARG A 5 6.81 27.54 11.20
CA ARG A 5 6.09 28.68 10.62
C ARG A 5 6.47 28.92 9.16
N ARG A 6 7.73 28.69 8.79
CA ARG A 6 8.20 28.78 7.40
C ARG A 6 7.69 27.64 6.53
N TYR A 7 7.51 26.43 7.09
CA TYR A 7 6.92 25.30 6.39
C TYR A 7 5.46 25.55 6.04
N PHE A 8 4.65 26.00 7.01
CA PHE A 8 3.24 26.31 6.80
C PHE A 8 2.98 27.64 6.07
N SER A 9 4.01 28.43 5.79
CA SER A 9 3.89 29.66 4.99
C SER A 9 3.70 29.42 3.49
N ARG A 10 3.98 28.18 3.00
CA ARG A 10 3.79 27.83 1.59
C ARG A 10 2.52 27.02 1.43
N TRP A 11 1.60 27.51 0.59
CA TRP A 11 0.30 26.87 0.36
C TRP A 11 0.41 25.42 -0.14
N GLN A 12 1.45 25.09 -0.92
CA GLN A 12 1.75 23.74 -1.40
C GLN A 12 2.01 22.75 -0.26
N ASN A 13 2.74 23.19 0.77
CA ASN A 13 3.03 22.36 1.95
C ASN A 13 1.77 22.15 2.79
N MET A 14 0.93 23.18 2.90
CA MET A 14 -0.37 23.06 3.57
C MET A 14 -1.29 22.09 2.84
N LEU A 15 -1.35 22.17 1.51
CA LEU A 15 -2.14 21.25 0.70
C LEU A 15 -1.66 19.80 0.86
N GLY A 16 -0.35 19.56 0.79
CA GLY A 16 0.21 18.22 1.00
C GLY A 16 -0.08 17.68 2.39
N PHE A 17 0.09 18.49 3.42
CA PHE A 17 -0.22 18.13 4.79
C PHE A 17 -1.71 17.83 4.99
N PHE A 18 -2.58 18.65 4.43
CA PHE A 18 -4.03 18.45 4.46
C PHE A 18 -4.44 17.14 3.79
N LEU A 19 -3.91 16.86 2.59
CA LEU A 19 -4.18 15.59 1.90
C LEU A 19 -3.77 14.38 2.74
N VAL A 20 -2.58 14.40 3.33
CA VAL A 20 -2.13 13.31 4.22
C VAL A 20 -3.08 13.15 5.41
N LEU A 21 -3.50 14.23 6.03
CA LEU A 21 -4.47 14.19 7.13
C LEU A 21 -5.82 13.59 6.70
N VAL A 22 -6.31 13.95 5.51
CA VAL A 22 -7.56 13.40 4.96
C VAL A 22 -7.43 11.89 4.77
N PHE A 23 -6.32 11.40 4.18
CA PHE A 23 -6.11 9.96 4.02
C PHE A 23 -6.02 9.22 5.35
N ILE A 24 -5.32 9.78 6.33
CA ILE A 24 -5.25 9.21 7.68
C ILE A 24 -6.63 9.21 8.35
N ALA A 25 -7.39 10.29 8.23
CA ALA A 25 -8.73 10.38 8.81
C ALA A 25 -9.68 9.34 8.19
N VAL A 26 -9.66 9.17 6.86
CA VAL A 26 -10.42 8.13 6.16
C VAL A 26 -9.99 6.73 6.62
N ALA A 27 -8.68 6.49 6.74
CA ALA A 27 -8.15 5.19 7.19
C ALA A 27 -8.61 4.82 8.62
N ILE A 28 -8.66 5.80 9.53
CA ILE A 28 -9.15 5.60 10.90
C ILE A 28 -10.67 5.44 10.92
N ALA A 29 -11.38 6.25 10.15
CA ALA A 29 -12.83 6.23 10.08
C ALA A 29 -13.40 5.08 9.22
N ALA A 30 -12.56 4.28 8.57
CA ALA A 30 -12.98 3.21 7.66
C ALA A 30 -14.06 2.27 8.25
N PRO A 31 -13.97 1.79 9.51
CA PRO A 31 -14.99 0.92 10.10
C PRO A 31 -16.35 1.59 10.25
N VAL A 32 -16.38 2.93 10.41
CA VAL A 32 -17.60 3.72 10.57
C VAL A 32 -18.16 4.11 9.20
N LEU A 33 -17.28 4.48 8.26
CA LEU A 33 -17.69 4.90 6.92
C LEU A 33 -18.22 3.73 6.08
N SER A 34 -17.65 2.56 6.25
CA SER A 34 -18.07 1.36 5.53
C SER A 34 -17.87 0.13 6.41
N PRO A 35 -18.87 -0.25 7.22
CA PRO A 35 -18.80 -1.43 8.07
C PRO A 35 -18.51 -2.70 7.27
N GLN A 36 -17.63 -3.55 7.81
CA GLN A 36 -17.33 -4.84 7.19
C GLN A 36 -18.47 -5.82 7.39
N ASP A 37 -18.67 -6.69 6.42
CA ASP A 37 -19.57 -7.83 6.58
C ASP A 37 -18.86 -8.90 7.46
N ALA A 38 -19.64 -9.52 8.36
CA ALA A 38 -19.11 -10.54 9.25
C ALA A 38 -18.51 -11.75 8.50
N ASP A 39 -19.10 -12.08 7.35
CA ASP A 39 -18.69 -13.22 6.53
C ASP A 39 -17.48 -12.94 5.62
N HIS A 40 -17.22 -11.66 5.33
CA HIS A 40 -16.16 -11.23 4.41
C HIS A 40 -15.43 -10.00 4.97
N PRO A 41 -14.56 -10.21 5.99
CA PRO A 41 -13.76 -9.12 6.52
C PRO A 41 -12.68 -8.71 5.50
N GLY A 42 -12.55 -7.41 5.22
CA GLY A 42 -11.53 -6.89 4.33
C GLY A 42 -12.02 -5.85 3.33
N PRO A 43 -11.24 -5.55 2.30
CA PRO A 43 -11.57 -4.50 1.33
C PRO A 43 -12.61 -4.93 0.29
N ILE A 44 -13.09 -6.17 0.33
CA ILE A 44 -14.04 -6.73 -0.63
C ILE A 44 -15.41 -6.82 0.00
N LYS A 45 -16.37 -6.10 -0.57
CA LYS A 45 -17.80 -6.19 -0.21
C LYS A 45 -18.62 -6.41 -1.46
N TYR A 46 -19.36 -7.51 -1.49
CA TYR A 46 -20.24 -7.84 -2.61
C TYR A 46 -21.60 -7.14 -2.42
N ILE A 47 -22.10 -6.53 -3.51
CA ILE A 47 -23.41 -5.93 -3.55
C ILE A 47 -24.21 -6.64 -4.65
N GLY A 48 -25.19 -7.47 -4.26
CA GLY A 48 -26.07 -8.16 -5.20
C GLY A 48 -25.71 -9.62 -5.46
N LEU A 49 -26.26 -10.17 -6.54
CA LEU A 49 -26.07 -11.58 -6.92
C LEU A 49 -24.67 -11.77 -7.50
N LYS A 50 -23.89 -12.68 -6.93
CA LYS A 50 -22.52 -13.03 -7.38
C LYS A 50 -22.47 -13.55 -8.85
N THR A 51 -23.61 -13.81 -9.45
CA THR A 51 -23.75 -14.29 -10.85
C THR A 51 -23.80 -13.18 -11.90
N ASP A 52 -24.00 -11.93 -11.49
CA ASP A 52 -24.00 -10.79 -12.41
C ASP A 52 -22.61 -10.14 -12.46
N TYR A 53 -21.89 -10.37 -13.57
CA TYR A 53 -20.51 -9.88 -13.77
C TYR A 53 -20.45 -8.50 -14.42
N ARG A 54 -21.57 -7.78 -14.53
CA ARG A 54 -21.59 -6.44 -15.11
C ARG A 54 -21.29 -5.38 -14.05
N PRO A 55 -20.51 -4.33 -14.39
CA PRO A 55 -20.38 -3.18 -13.52
C PRO A 55 -21.71 -2.43 -13.46
N HIS A 56 -22.13 -2.05 -12.27
CA HIS A 56 -23.33 -1.25 -12.04
C HIS A 56 -22.98 0.21 -11.82
N SER A 57 -23.83 1.08 -12.35
CA SER A 57 -23.69 2.52 -12.20
C SER A 57 -23.97 2.97 -10.75
N PRO A 58 -23.52 4.18 -10.34
CA PRO A 58 -23.88 4.74 -9.04
C PRO A 58 -25.39 4.88 -8.79
N ALA A 59 -26.18 4.96 -9.85
CA ALA A 59 -27.64 5.02 -9.76
C ALA A 59 -28.26 3.66 -9.34
N GLU A 60 -27.65 2.57 -9.75
CA GLU A 60 -28.10 1.19 -9.45
C GLU A 60 -27.54 0.67 -8.12
N ALA A 61 -26.30 1.05 -7.83
CA ALA A 61 -25.58 0.64 -6.61
C ALA A 61 -24.91 1.84 -5.93
N PRO A 62 -25.62 2.62 -5.11
CA PRO A 62 -25.05 3.78 -4.42
C PRO A 62 -23.95 3.38 -3.41
N PRO A 63 -22.94 4.26 -3.12
CA PRO A 63 -22.77 5.60 -3.69
C PRO A 63 -21.90 5.66 -4.97
N LEU A 64 -21.05 4.67 -5.24
CA LEU A 64 -20.07 4.72 -6.35
C LEU A 64 -20.20 3.57 -7.36
N GLY A 65 -21.26 2.77 -7.26
CA GLY A 65 -21.44 1.63 -8.13
C GLY A 65 -20.59 0.41 -7.75
N THR A 66 -20.52 -0.56 -8.67
CA THR A 66 -19.76 -1.80 -8.50
C THR A 66 -18.79 -2.03 -9.63
N LEU A 67 -17.74 -2.79 -9.34
CA LEU A 67 -16.88 -3.40 -10.35
C LEU A 67 -17.60 -4.57 -11.05
N SER A 68 -16.98 -5.11 -12.12
CA SER A 68 -17.52 -6.22 -12.91
C SER A 68 -17.79 -7.51 -12.12
N THR A 69 -17.27 -7.64 -10.90
CA THR A 69 -17.51 -8.77 -9.99
C THR A 69 -18.47 -8.44 -8.85
N GLN A 70 -19.32 -7.43 -9.01
CA GLN A 70 -20.25 -6.94 -7.98
C GLN A 70 -19.57 -6.43 -6.70
N ILE A 71 -18.30 -6.09 -6.76
CA ILE A 71 -17.56 -5.52 -5.62
C ILE A 71 -17.88 -4.04 -5.50
N SER A 72 -18.28 -3.60 -4.31
CA SER A 72 -18.52 -2.19 -4.01
C SER A 72 -17.27 -1.33 -4.18
N VAL A 73 -17.32 -0.38 -5.11
CA VAL A 73 -16.22 0.59 -5.32
C VAL A 73 -15.99 1.44 -4.08
N TYR A 74 -17.05 1.90 -3.43
CA TYR A 74 -16.94 2.71 -2.22
C TYR A 74 -16.25 1.96 -1.07
N HIS A 75 -16.67 0.73 -0.80
CA HIS A 75 -16.04 -0.09 0.24
C HIS A 75 -14.58 -0.36 -0.06
N ALA A 76 -14.27 -0.74 -1.30
CA ALA A 76 -12.90 -0.99 -1.73
C ALA A 76 -11.99 0.24 -1.62
N LEU A 77 -12.50 1.44 -1.94
CA LEU A 77 -11.76 2.69 -1.77
C LEU A 77 -11.48 3.01 -0.30
N VAL A 78 -12.49 2.91 0.57
CA VAL A 78 -12.34 3.21 2.01
C VAL A 78 -11.34 2.26 2.67
N TRP A 79 -11.50 0.96 2.49
CA TRP A 79 -10.62 -0.04 3.08
C TRP A 79 -9.25 -0.12 2.40
N GLY A 80 -9.21 0.11 1.08
CA GLY A 80 -7.96 0.25 0.33
C GLY A 80 -7.13 1.43 0.81
N THR A 81 -7.76 2.56 1.15
CA THR A 81 -7.09 3.71 1.77
C THR A 81 -6.43 3.32 3.09
N ARG A 82 -7.13 2.57 3.96
CA ARG A 82 -6.56 2.09 5.22
C ARG A 82 -5.36 1.18 4.99
N SER A 83 -5.48 0.21 4.10
CA SER A 83 -4.39 -0.70 3.74
C SER A 83 -3.19 0.05 3.17
N ALA A 84 -3.43 1.02 2.29
CA ALA A 84 -2.38 1.84 1.69
C ALA A 84 -1.65 2.70 2.73
N VAL A 85 -2.36 3.31 3.67
CA VAL A 85 -1.76 4.13 4.74
C VAL A 85 -0.91 3.26 5.66
N VAL A 86 -1.42 2.11 6.12
CA VAL A 86 -0.67 1.19 6.98
C VAL A 86 0.59 0.68 6.27
N PHE A 87 0.43 0.22 5.03
CA PHE A 87 1.56 -0.24 4.22
C PHE A 87 2.59 0.86 3.99
N GLY A 88 2.13 2.06 3.63
CA GLY A 88 3.01 3.21 3.40
C GLY A 88 3.82 3.60 4.64
N ILE A 89 3.20 3.63 5.82
CA ILE A 89 3.90 3.92 7.09
C ILE A 89 4.92 2.83 7.41
N LEU A 90 4.55 1.56 7.26
CA LEU A 90 5.46 0.44 7.51
C LEU A 90 6.67 0.49 6.58
N VAL A 91 6.45 0.64 5.27
CA VAL A 91 7.54 0.71 4.29
C VAL A 91 8.42 1.92 4.54
N ALA A 92 7.84 3.10 4.75
CA ALA A 92 8.60 4.32 5.04
C ALA A 92 9.42 4.18 6.32
N GLY A 93 8.84 3.61 7.40
CA GLY A 93 9.51 3.38 8.66
C GLY A 93 10.71 2.41 8.52
N ILE A 94 10.49 1.28 7.88
CA ILE A 94 11.54 0.27 7.63
C ILE A 94 12.65 0.87 6.77
N THR A 95 12.29 1.56 5.69
CA THR A 95 13.26 2.18 4.78
C THR A 95 14.07 3.27 5.49
N ALA A 96 13.41 4.11 6.30
CA ALA A 96 14.09 5.13 7.08
C ALA A 96 15.05 4.51 8.10
N LEU A 97 14.64 3.45 8.79
CA LEU A 97 15.48 2.75 9.77
C LEU A 97 16.72 2.14 9.09
N ILE A 98 16.52 1.33 8.06
CA ILE A 98 17.61 0.66 7.35
C ILE A 98 18.53 1.70 6.68
N GLY A 99 17.94 2.68 5.98
CA GLY A 99 18.71 3.71 5.30
C GLY A 99 19.52 4.58 6.24
N SER A 100 18.96 4.94 7.40
CA SER A 100 19.71 5.72 8.41
C SER A 100 20.84 4.91 9.05
N LEU A 101 20.63 3.62 9.32
CA LEU A 101 21.69 2.75 9.85
C LEU A 101 22.82 2.57 8.86
N ILE A 102 22.51 2.25 7.60
CA ILE A 102 23.52 2.09 6.55
C ILE A 102 24.23 3.43 6.31
N GLY A 103 23.49 4.52 6.25
CA GLY A 103 24.06 5.87 6.07
C GLY A 103 24.97 6.28 7.22
N ALA A 104 24.57 6.02 8.47
CA ALA A 104 25.37 6.33 9.65
C ALA A 104 26.68 5.50 9.69
N VAL A 105 26.59 4.19 9.45
CA VAL A 105 27.76 3.30 9.41
C VAL A 105 28.70 3.71 8.27
N SER A 106 28.14 3.94 7.10
CA SER A 106 28.89 4.34 5.90
C SER A 106 29.58 5.70 6.09
N GLY A 107 28.88 6.66 6.70
CA GLY A 107 29.43 7.97 7.01
C GLY A 107 30.49 7.95 8.12
N TYR A 108 30.31 7.12 9.15
CA TYR A 108 31.26 7.01 10.26
C TYR A 108 32.57 6.36 9.86
N PHE A 109 32.53 5.22 9.19
CA PHE A 109 33.74 4.47 8.81
C PHE A 109 34.38 5.01 7.52
N GLY A 110 33.61 5.67 6.64
CA GLY A 110 34.12 6.24 5.39
C GLY A 110 34.80 5.23 4.46
N GLY A 111 35.75 5.70 3.65
CA GLY A 111 36.68 4.88 2.86
C GLY A 111 36.06 3.69 2.12
N PHE A 112 36.45 2.48 2.45
CA PHE A 112 36.00 1.24 1.81
C PHE A 112 34.52 0.96 2.10
N VAL A 113 34.08 1.16 3.34
CA VAL A 113 32.69 0.91 3.74
C VAL A 113 31.71 1.79 2.95
N ASN A 114 32.03 3.06 2.83
CA ASN A 114 31.21 4.00 2.04
C ASN A 114 31.17 3.60 0.56
N ARG A 115 32.30 3.24 -0.03
CA ARG A 115 32.37 2.80 -1.44
C ARG A 115 31.57 1.52 -1.67
N LEU A 116 31.64 0.56 -0.74
CA LEU A 116 30.90 -0.69 -0.84
C LEU A 116 29.39 -0.44 -0.72
N SER A 117 28.98 0.36 0.26
CA SER A 117 27.56 0.73 0.45
C SER A 117 26.97 1.40 -0.80
N MET A 118 27.70 2.35 -1.39
CA MET A 118 27.29 3.02 -2.63
C MET A 118 27.15 2.02 -3.79
N ARG A 119 28.12 1.12 -3.99
CA ARG A 119 28.05 0.11 -5.05
C ARG A 119 26.88 -0.85 -4.89
N ILE A 120 26.58 -1.26 -3.65
CA ILE A 120 25.42 -2.11 -3.37
C ILE A 120 24.13 -1.35 -3.71
N THR A 121 24.02 -0.09 -3.29
CA THR A 121 22.87 0.75 -3.60
C THR A 121 22.68 0.92 -5.11
N ASP A 122 23.77 1.20 -5.84
CA ASP A 122 23.74 1.34 -7.30
C ASP A 122 23.30 0.04 -7.99
N ALA A 123 23.74 -1.12 -7.48
CA ALA A 123 23.34 -2.42 -8.01
C ALA A 123 21.84 -2.65 -7.82
N PHE A 124 21.27 -2.30 -6.65
CA PHE A 124 19.82 -2.38 -6.41
C PHE A 124 19.04 -1.42 -7.31
N LEU A 125 19.52 -0.18 -7.49
CA LEU A 125 18.87 0.80 -8.36
C LEU A 125 18.93 0.43 -9.84
N SER A 126 19.99 -0.28 -10.25
CA SER A 126 20.13 -0.77 -11.63
C SER A 126 19.26 -1.98 -11.93
N PHE A 127 18.73 -2.65 -10.90
CA PHE A 127 17.90 -3.83 -11.09
C PHE A 127 16.46 -3.42 -11.51
N PRO A 128 15.92 -4.00 -12.59
CA PRO A 128 14.55 -3.69 -13.03
C PRO A 128 13.54 -4.24 -12.02
N ILE A 129 13.04 -3.37 -11.15
CA ILE A 129 12.15 -3.72 -10.02
C ILE A 129 10.94 -4.54 -10.50
N ILE A 130 10.33 -4.16 -11.64
CA ILE A 130 9.16 -4.86 -12.18
C ILE A 130 9.50 -6.31 -12.52
N ALA A 131 10.63 -6.54 -13.21
CA ALA A 131 11.06 -7.89 -13.55
C ALA A 131 11.39 -8.71 -12.29
N GLY A 132 12.01 -8.07 -11.27
CA GLY A 132 12.28 -8.70 -9.98
C GLY A 132 11.02 -9.11 -9.23
N VAL A 133 10.04 -8.25 -9.16
CA VAL A 133 8.76 -8.55 -8.49
C VAL A 133 8.03 -9.71 -9.19
N VAL A 134 7.97 -9.69 -10.53
CA VAL A 134 7.34 -10.77 -11.32
C VAL A 134 8.09 -12.09 -11.08
N LEU A 135 9.41 -12.10 -11.10
CA LEU A 135 10.20 -13.30 -10.90
C LEU A 135 10.03 -13.87 -9.48
N ILE A 136 10.08 -13.02 -8.47
CA ILE A 136 9.86 -13.44 -7.08
C ILE A 136 8.44 -13.97 -6.88
N SER A 137 7.43 -13.30 -7.41
CA SER A 137 6.04 -13.77 -7.31
C SER A 137 5.86 -15.14 -7.96
N GLN A 138 6.45 -15.37 -9.13
CA GLN A 138 6.43 -16.67 -9.80
C GLN A 138 7.15 -17.77 -9.01
N LEU A 139 8.30 -17.47 -8.42
CA LEU A 139 9.02 -18.40 -7.57
C LEU A 139 8.21 -18.79 -6.33
N VAL A 140 7.61 -17.79 -5.67
CA VAL A 140 6.74 -18.02 -4.51
C VAL A 140 5.53 -18.86 -4.88
N MET A 141 4.83 -18.51 -5.97
CA MET A 141 3.68 -19.28 -6.45
C MET A 141 4.05 -20.74 -6.76
N ASN A 142 5.16 -20.95 -7.45
CA ASN A 142 5.65 -22.31 -7.78
C ASN A 142 6.05 -23.09 -6.52
N ALA A 143 6.66 -22.42 -5.53
CA ALA A 143 7.02 -23.05 -4.26
C ALA A 143 5.77 -23.50 -3.47
N PHE A 144 4.72 -22.68 -3.43
CA PHE A 144 3.43 -23.04 -2.81
C PHE A 144 2.74 -24.16 -3.57
N ALA A 145 2.71 -24.11 -4.89
CA ALA A 145 2.16 -25.20 -5.72
C ALA A 145 2.88 -26.54 -5.48
N ALA A 146 4.21 -26.50 -5.35
CA ALA A 146 5.03 -27.70 -5.05
C ALA A 146 4.82 -28.24 -3.63
N SER A 147 4.46 -27.37 -2.66
CA SER A 147 4.17 -27.77 -1.27
C SER A 147 2.75 -28.33 -1.05
N GLY A 148 1.90 -28.37 -2.10
CA GLY A 148 0.52 -28.85 -2.02
C GLY A 148 -0.42 -27.93 -1.26
N VAL A 149 0.00 -26.71 -0.96
CA VAL A 149 -0.86 -25.68 -0.35
C VAL A 149 -1.70 -25.06 -1.44
N GLU A 150 -2.99 -25.33 -1.45
CA GLU A 150 -3.95 -24.68 -2.33
C GLU A 150 -4.03 -23.19 -1.96
N ILE A 151 -3.55 -22.35 -2.85
CA ILE A 151 -3.53 -20.87 -2.67
C ILE A 151 -4.94 -20.29 -2.70
N GLN A 152 -5.95 -21.06 -3.06
CA GLN A 152 -7.35 -20.67 -3.15
C GLN A 152 -7.92 -20.11 -1.82
N ASN A 153 -7.28 -20.43 -0.70
CA ASN A 153 -7.63 -19.92 0.63
C ASN A 153 -6.61 -18.93 1.21
N ALA A 154 -5.70 -18.42 0.41
CA ALA A 154 -4.75 -17.43 0.88
C ALA A 154 -5.48 -16.08 1.13
N PRO A 155 -5.22 -15.39 2.26
CA PRO A 155 -5.91 -14.14 2.62
C PRO A 155 -5.57 -12.95 1.70
N PHE A 156 -4.87 -13.20 0.59
CA PHE A 156 -4.45 -12.21 -0.40
C PHE A 156 -4.98 -12.49 -1.82
N GLY A 157 -5.93 -13.41 -1.98
CA GLY A 157 -6.64 -13.67 -3.24
C GLY A 157 -7.83 -12.72 -3.45
#